data_4177f4274ca4b4c02fb16b0748dcc08d
#
_entry.id   4177f4274ca4b4c02fb16b0748dcc08d
#
_cell.length_a   1.000
_cell.length_b   1.000
_cell.length_c   1.000
_cell.angle_alpha   90.00
_cell.angle_beta   90.00
_cell.angle_gamma   90.00
#
_symmetry.space_group_name_H-M   'P 1'
#
loop_
_entity.id
_entity.type
_entity.pdbx_description
1 polymer ?
#
loop_
_entity_poly.entity_id
_entity_poly.type
_entity_poly.pdbx_seq_one_letter_code
_entity_poly.pdbx_strand_id
1 'polypeptide(L)'
;MLAELEGKTFVFASGAGGWGTDYEMGADGTFTGTYHDSDVDVVRKAEFEGRFEVGEQIDETSYELELAEFTRTSPASGTEDADGYTIEYQDSVYGFDQCRDFRLLLPDTPTNSLTEGQKLWAGRHSTDPTLRVFAVTCYETDRGEDLLHYEMT
;
A
#
# COMPACT_ATOMS: atom_id res chain seq x y z
N MET A 1 12.53 12.52 7.52
CA MET A 1 12.01 11.53 6.57
C MET A 1 10.53 11.23 6.79
N LEU A 2 10.13 10.73 7.95
CA LEU A 2 8.71 10.44 8.22
C LEU A 2 7.81 11.69 8.18
N ALA A 3 8.33 12.83 8.59
CA ALA A 3 7.57 14.10 8.53
C ALA A 3 7.15 14.47 7.11
N GLU A 4 7.93 14.08 6.11
CA GLU A 4 7.62 14.35 4.71
C GLU A 4 6.46 13.51 4.18
N LEU A 5 6.16 12.39 4.84
CA LEU A 5 5.08 11.49 4.46
C LEU A 5 3.74 11.88 5.08
N GLU A 6 3.73 12.70 6.14
CA GLU A 6 2.51 13.07 6.84
C GLU A 6 1.49 13.70 5.89
N GLY A 7 0.26 13.19 5.94
CA GLY A 7 -0.82 13.66 5.08
C GLY A 7 -0.86 13.04 3.69
N LYS A 8 0.13 12.23 3.32
CA LYS A 8 0.15 11.58 2.02
C LYS A 8 -0.64 10.28 2.05
N THR A 9 -1.34 9.99 0.95
CA THR A 9 -2.10 8.77 0.77
C THR A 9 -1.38 7.86 -0.22
N PHE A 10 -1.23 6.59 0.15
CA PHE A 10 -0.65 5.56 -0.70
C PHE A 10 -1.72 4.60 -1.18
N VAL A 11 -1.56 4.10 -2.40
CA VAL A 11 -2.53 3.20 -3.05
C VAL A 11 -1.83 1.97 -3.60
N PHE A 12 -2.45 0.82 -3.39
CA PHE A 12 -2.08 -0.44 -4.01
C PHE A 12 -3.32 -1.00 -4.69
N ALA A 13 -3.35 -0.97 -6.01
CA ALA A 13 -4.51 -1.38 -6.80
C ALA A 13 -4.08 -1.75 -8.22
N SER A 14 -4.91 -2.52 -8.90
CA SER A 14 -4.67 -2.90 -10.30
C SER A 14 -4.98 -1.76 -11.30
N GLY A 15 -5.59 -0.68 -10.85
CA GLY A 15 -6.00 0.42 -11.72
C GLY A 15 -7.39 0.26 -12.33
N ALA A 16 -8.00 -0.91 -12.21
CA ALA A 16 -9.33 -1.17 -12.77
C ALA A 16 -10.49 -0.68 -11.87
N GLY A 17 -10.20 -0.31 -10.62
CA GLY A 17 -11.18 0.26 -9.70
C GLY A 17 -12.04 -0.74 -8.93
N GLY A 18 -11.92 -2.05 -9.22
CA GLY A 18 -12.72 -3.07 -8.56
C GLY A 18 -12.25 -3.37 -7.15
N TRP A 19 -10.95 -3.27 -6.89
CA TRP A 19 -10.36 -3.50 -5.58
C TRP A 19 -9.20 -2.55 -5.34
N GLY A 20 -8.85 -2.37 -4.10
CA GLY A 20 -7.70 -1.55 -3.75
C GLY A 20 -7.47 -1.51 -2.24
N THR A 21 -6.22 -1.24 -1.90
CA THR A 21 -5.79 -0.92 -0.55
C THR A 21 -5.26 0.51 -0.58
N ASP A 22 -5.78 1.36 0.28
CA ASP A 22 -5.26 2.72 0.43
C ASP A 22 -5.05 3.03 1.91
N TYR A 23 -4.10 3.90 2.18
CA TYR A 23 -3.82 4.33 3.54
C TYR A 23 -3.22 5.73 3.54
N GLU A 24 -3.58 6.49 4.58
CA GLU A 24 -3.09 7.85 4.78
C GLU A 24 -2.05 7.84 5.90
N MET A 25 -0.91 8.47 5.62
CA MET A 25 0.17 8.60 6.59
C MET A 25 -0.15 9.71 7.58
N GLY A 26 -0.04 9.38 8.85
CA GLY A 26 -0.08 10.36 9.92
C GLY A 26 1.31 10.75 10.39
N ALA A 27 1.39 11.30 11.60
CA ALA A 27 2.66 11.66 12.22
C ALA A 27 3.47 10.42 12.61
N ASP A 28 4.80 10.53 12.58
CA ASP A 28 5.74 9.53 13.10
C ASP A 28 5.61 8.15 12.45
N GLY A 29 5.19 8.11 11.19
CA GLY A 29 5.09 6.86 10.44
C GLY A 29 3.83 6.05 10.70
N THR A 30 2.90 6.55 11.52
CA THR A 30 1.59 5.94 11.69
C THR A 30 0.75 6.05 10.44
N PHE A 31 -0.17 5.12 10.23
CA PHE A 31 -1.10 5.17 9.11
C PHE A 31 -2.42 4.50 9.44
N THR A 32 -3.46 4.92 8.74
CA THR A 32 -4.79 4.29 8.76
C THR A 32 -5.24 4.07 7.34
N GLY A 33 -5.94 2.98 7.09
CA GLY A 33 -6.36 2.68 5.74
C GLY A 33 -7.50 1.68 5.63
N THR A 34 -7.83 1.35 4.38
CA THR A 34 -8.92 0.48 4.03
C THR A 34 -8.54 -0.38 2.83
N TYR A 35 -8.83 -1.67 2.91
CA TYR A 35 -8.89 -2.57 1.76
C TYR A 35 -10.33 -2.78 1.36
N HIS A 36 -10.62 -2.74 0.06
CA HIS A 36 -11.94 -3.06 -0.47
C HIS A 36 -11.82 -3.89 -1.74
N ASP A 37 -12.81 -4.76 -1.96
CA ASP A 37 -12.95 -5.53 -3.19
C ASP A 37 -14.44 -5.59 -3.52
N SER A 38 -14.83 -4.86 -4.56
CA SER A 38 -16.23 -4.69 -4.94
C SER A 38 -16.64 -5.71 -5.99
N ASP A 39 -17.77 -6.37 -5.76
CA ASP A 39 -18.41 -7.28 -6.69
C ASP A 39 -19.91 -6.96 -6.68
N VAL A 40 -20.53 -6.83 -7.79
CA VAL A 40 -21.92 -6.41 -8.11
C VAL A 40 -22.62 -5.65 -6.95
N ASP A 41 -23.08 -6.37 -5.91
CA ASP A 41 -23.80 -5.82 -4.77
C ASP A 41 -23.15 -6.15 -3.41
N VAL A 42 -21.92 -6.67 -3.45
CA VAL A 42 -21.13 -7.02 -2.26
C VAL A 42 -19.79 -6.28 -2.30
N VAL A 43 -19.42 -5.68 -1.18
CA VAL A 43 -18.08 -5.07 -1.01
C VAL A 43 -17.38 -5.82 0.14
N ARG A 44 -16.29 -6.50 -0.18
CA ARG A 44 -15.40 -7.04 0.85
C ARG A 44 -14.54 -5.92 1.37
N LYS A 45 -14.37 -5.88 2.69
CA LYS A 45 -13.72 -4.73 3.34
C LYS A 45 -12.92 -5.15 4.55
N ALA A 46 -11.77 -4.49 4.73
CA ALA A 46 -11.00 -4.54 5.97
C ALA A 46 -10.44 -3.14 6.24
N GLU A 47 -10.61 -2.66 7.46
CA GLU A 47 -10.01 -1.41 7.92
C GLU A 47 -8.83 -1.74 8.81
N PHE A 48 -7.79 -0.92 8.77
CA PHE A 48 -6.56 -1.20 9.48
C PHE A 48 -5.83 0.08 9.89
N GLU A 49 -4.92 -0.08 10.82
CA GLU A 49 -3.96 0.95 11.21
C GLU A 49 -2.61 0.30 11.50
N GLY A 50 -1.57 1.09 11.44
CA GLY A 50 -0.23 0.58 11.72
C GLY A 50 0.79 1.68 11.83
N ARG A 51 2.07 1.27 11.87
CA ARG A 51 3.19 2.20 11.93
C ARG A 51 4.41 1.62 11.24
N PHE A 52 5.02 2.43 10.38
CA PHE A 52 6.32 2.16 9.80
C PHE A 52 7.43 2.85 10.57
N GLU A 53 8.58 2.19 10.64
CA GLU A 53 9.84 2.80 11.07
C GLU A 53 10.79 2.82 9.88
N VAL A 54 11.53 3.93 9.72
CA VAL A 54 12.55 4.05 8.68
C VAL A 54 13.84 3.43 9.21
N GLY A 55 14.37 2.46 8.47
CA GLY A 55 15.64 1.81 8.78
C GLY A 55 16.81 2.44 8.06
N GLU A 56 17.77 1.60 7.63
CA GLU A 56 18.98 2.06 6.96
C GLU A 56 18.69 2.56 5.55
N GLN A 57 19.45 3.57 5.15
CA GLN A 57 19.45 4.02 3.76
C GLN A 57 20.15 2.95 2.90
N ILE A 58 19.48 2.51 1.85
CA ILE A 58 20.00 1.48 0.94
C ILE A 58 20.84 2.12 -0.16
N ASP A 59 20.32 3.18 -0.76
CA ASP A 59 20.99 3.99 -1.76
C ASP A 59 20.48 5.43 -1.70
N GLU A 60 20.82 6.26 -2.69
CA GLU A 60 20.45 7.68 -2.67
C GLU A 60 18.94 7.94 -2.65
N THR A 61 18.13 6.99 -3.09
CA THR A 61 16.69 7.16 -3.25
C THR A 61 15.86 6.11 -2.51
N SER A 62 16.46 5.22 -1.72
CA SER A 62 15.69 4.19 -1.03
C SER A 62 16.17 3.94 0.40
N TYR A 63 15.22 3.54 1.23
CA TYR A 63 15.43 3.23 2.65
C TYR A 63 14.71 1.95 3.00
N GLU A 64 15.26 1.20 3.94
CA GLU A 64 14.54 0.09 4.55
C GLU A 64 13.38 0.65 5.37
N LEU A 65 12.23 -0.04 5.31
CA LEU A 65 11.09 0.22 6.18
C LEU A 65 10.80 -1.02 7.00
N GLU A 66 10.53 -0.81 8.27
CA GLU A 66 10.02 -1.85 9.14
C GLU A 66 8.55 -1.60 9.42
N LEU A 67 7.71 -2.61 9.22
CA LEU A 67 6.31 -2.57 9.64
C LEU A 67 6.27 -2.93 11.12
N ALA A 68 6.36 -1.91 11.97
CA ALA A 68 6.50 -2.09 13.41
C ALA A 68 5.19 -2.49 14.08
N GLU A 69 4.07 -1.99 13.57
CA GLU A 69 2.74 -2.29 14.09
C GLU A 69 1.76 -2.41 12.92
N PHE A 70 0.84 -3.37 13.02
CA PHE A 70 -0.25 -3.53 12.06
C PHE A 70 -1.44 -4.19 12.76
N THR A 71 -2.57 -3.51 12.76
CA THR A 71 -3.78 -3.99 13.43
C THR A 71 -4.99 -3.75 12.53
N ARG A 72 -5.78 -4.80 12.31
CA ARG A 72 -7.08 -4.64 11.68
C ARG A 72 -8.03 -4.01 12.70
N THR A 73 -8.74 -2.97 12.29
CA THR A 73 -9.67 -2.23 13.16
C THR A 73 -11.13 -2.57 12.90
N SER A 74 -11.45 -3.18 11.74
CA SER A 74 -12.79 -3.68 11.43
C SER A 74 -12.97 -5.12 11.92
N PRO A 75 -14.22 -5.66 11.92
CA PRO A 75 -14.45 -7.05 12.26
C PRO A 75 -13.71 -8.01 11.32
N ALA A 76 -13.30 -9.18 11.84
CA ALA A 76 -12.60 -10.21 11.05
C ALA A 76 -13.53 -10.91 10.06
N SER A 77 -14.83 -10.89 10.32
CA SER A 77 -15.84 -11.55 9.51
C SER A 77 -17.20 -10.94 9.81
N GLY A 78 -18.20 -11.36 9.07
CA GLY A 78 -19.56 -10.90 9.24
C GLY A 78 -19.98 -9.97 8.12
N THR A 79 -21.26 -9.64 8.11
CA THR A 79 -21.86 -8.79 7.09
C THR A 79 -22.60 -7.63 7.71
N GLU A 80 -22.69 -6.55 6.97
CA GLU A 80 -23.44 -5.36 7.33
C GLU A 80 -24.16 -4.86 6.09
N ASP A 81 -25.46 -4.60 6.22
CA ASP A 81 -26.22 -4.03 5.12
C ASP A 81 -25.94 -2.54 5.01
N ALA A 82 -25.61 -2.10 3.81
CA ALA A 82 -25.45 -0.71 3.47
C ALA A 82 -26.51 -0.33 2.43
N ASP A 83 -26.59 0.94 2.06
CA ASP A 83 -27.59 1.42 1.13
C ASP A 83 -27.35 0.87 -0.28
N GLY A 84 -28.10 -0.17 -0.63
CA GLY A 84 -28.04 -0.79 -1.95
C GLY A 84 -26.98 -1.88 -2.13
N TYR A 85 -26.21 -2.22 -1.08
CA TYR A 85 -25.19 -3.29 -1.14
C TYR A 85 -24.93 -3.88 0.24
N THR A 86 -24.16 -4.98 0.26
CA THR A 86 -23.76 -5.65 1.50
C THR A 86 -22.26 -5.50 1.68
N ILE A 87 -21.84 -5.11 2.87
CA ILE A 87 -20.43 -5.12 3.26
C ILE A 87 -20.13 -6.48 3.88
N GLU A 88 -19.11 -7.17 3.34
CA GLU A 88 -18.61 -8.43 3.89
C GLU A 88 -17.22 -8.16 4.47
N TYR A 89 -17.09 -8.23 5.79
CA TYR A 89 -15.82 -8.00 6.46
C TYR A 89 -14.90 -9.19 6.32
N GLN A 90 -13.61 -8.93 6.15
CA GLN A 90 -12.58 -9.95 6.11
C GLN A 90 -11.38 -9.57 6.97
N ASP A 91 -10.59 -10.58 7.33
CA ASP A 91 -9.42 -10.41 8.18
C ASP A 91 -8.20 -9.93 7.40
N SER A 92 -8.02 -10.41 6.18
CA SER A 92 -6.82 -10.13 5.38
C SER A 92 -6.86 -8.77 4.70
N VAL A 93 -5.67 -8.16 4.58
CA VAL A 93 -5.45 -6.90 3.87
C VAL A 93 -4.42 -7.15 2.77
N TYR A 94 -4.87 -7.14 1.52
CA TYR A 94 -3.97 -7.35 0.38
C TYR A 94 -2.99 -6.19 0.26
N GLY A 95 -1.71 -6.52 0.08
CA GLY A 95 -0.63 -5.54 0.06
C GLY A 95 0.10 -5.38 1.38
N PHE A 96 -0.40 -5.99 2.46
CA PHE A 96 0.28 -6.03 3.76
C PHE A 96 0.49 -7.45 4.26
N ASP A 97 -0.56 -8.27 4.31
CA ASP A 97 -0.48 -9.61 4.89
C ASP A 97 0.48 -10.53 4.14
N GLN A 98 0.61 -10.35 2.83
CA GLN A 98 1.49 -11.15 1.99
C GLN A 98 2.90 -10.56 1.85
N CYS A 99 3.13 -9.41 2.46
CA CYS A 99 4.35 -8.62 2.25
C CYS A 99 5.40 -8.85 3.31
N ARG A 100 6.65 -8.78 2.90
CA ARG A 100 7.80 -8.62 3.78
C ARG A 100 8.85 -7.76 3.08
N ASP A 101 9.88 -7.37 3.83
CA ASP A 101 10.99 -6.55 3.31
C ASP A 101 10.49 -5.25 2.67
N PHE A 102 9.77 -4.48 3.46
CA PHE A 102 9.28 -3.18 3.01
C PHE A 102 10.44 -2.21 2.77
N ARG A 103 10.28 -1.37 1.74
CA ARG A 103 11.23 -0.30 1.43
C ARG A 103 10.48 0.96 1.02
N LEU A 104 11.07 2.11 1.37
CA LEU A 104 10.58 3.41 0.92
C LEU A 104 11.42 3.86 -0.27
N LEU A 105 10.74 4.20 -1.37
CA LEU A 105 11.36 4.81 -2.54
C LEU A 105 10.99 6.29 -2.55
N LEU A 106 12.01 7.13 -2.69
CA LEU A 106 11.82 8.58 -2.75
C LEU A 106 11.45 9.03 -4.17
N PRO A 107 10.85 10.23 -4.33
CA PRO A 107 10.85 10.89 -5.63
C PRO A 107 12.27 10.95 -6.18
N ASP A 108 12.40 10.96 -7.49
CA ASP A 108 13.67 10.90 -8.22
C ASP A 108 14.33 9.52 -8.28
N THR A 109 13.73 8.49 -7.72
CA THR A 109 14.18 7.11 -7.94
C THR A 109 14.15 6.81 -9.44
N PRO A 110 15.29 6.38 -10.05
CA PRO A 110 15.28 6.02 -11.47
C PRO A 110 14.32 4.87 -11.75
N THR A 111 13.41 5.05 -12.70
CA THR A 111 12.42 4.03 -13.03
C THR A 111 13.06 2.79 -13.65
N ASN A 112 14.22 2.94 -14.30
CA ASN A 112 14.96 1.79 -14.83
C ASN A 112 15.60 0.92 -13.76
N SER A 113 15.65 1.38 -12.50
CA SER A 113 16.12 0.58 -11.36
C SER A 113 15.02 -0.28 -10.74
N LEU A 114 13.76 -0.06 -11.13
CA LEU A 114 12.63 -0.83 -10.61
C LEU A 114 12.63 -2.24 -11.21
N THR A 115 12.20 -3.21 -10.40
CA THR A 115 11.94 -4.57 -10.88
C THR A 115 10.71 -4.58 -11.77
N GLU A 116 10.51 -5.66 -12.53
CA GLU A 116 9.33 -5.82 -13.39
C GLU A 116 8.03 -5.78 -12.56
N GLY A 117 8.03 -6.41 -11.38
CA GLY A 117 6.88 -6.36 -10.48
C GLY A 117 6.59 -4.93 -10.01
N GLN A 118 7.62 -4.21 -9.60
CA GLN A 118 7.46 -2.81 -9.16
C GLN A 118 6.93 -1.92 -10.29
N LYS A 119 7.44 -2.09 -11.51
CA LYS A 119 6.94 -1.34 -12.68
C LYS A 119 5.48 -1.62 -12.96
N LEU A 120 5.08 -2.88 -12.87
CA LEU A 120 3.69 -3.28 -13.11
C LEU A 120 2.73 -2.56 -12.15
N TRP A 121 3.04 -2.55 -10.86
CA TRP A 121 2.19 -1.92 -9.85
C TRP A 121 2.30 -0.40 -9.85
N ALA A 122 3.44 0.16 -10.26
CA ALA A 122 3.61 1.61 -10.40
C ALA A 122 2.78 2.17 -11.56
N GLY A 123 2.46 1.35 -12.58
CA GLY A 123 1.65 1.76 -13.70
C GLY A 123 2.19 2.99 -14.41
N ARG A 124 1.40 4.04 -14.53
CA ARG A 124 1.80 5.28 -15.20
C ARG A 124 3.01 5.96 -14.57
N HIS A 125 3.25 5.73 -13.28
CA HIS A 125 4.40 6.32 -12.59
C HIS A 125 5.74 5.75 -13.05
N SER A 126 5.72 4.61 -13.76
CA SER A 126 6.94 4.00 -14.32
C SER A 126 7.28 4.48 -15.73
N THR A 127 6.49 5.37 -16.32
CA THR A 127 6.70 5.86 -17.70
C THR A 127 7.69 7.02 -17.80
N ASP A 128 7.88 7.77 -16.71
CA ASP A 128 8.88 8.84 -16.66
C ASP A 128 10.26 8.28 -16.31
N PRO A 129 11.35 8.99 -16.61
CA PRO A 129 12.71 8.54 -16.28
C PRO A 129 12.93 8.34 -14.79
N THR A 130 12.23 9.09 -13.94
CA THR A 130 12.29 8.96 -12.49
C THR A 130 10.87 8.97 -11.91
N LEU A 131 10.71 8.37 -10.73
CA LEU A 131 9.48 8.51 -9.97
C LEU A 131 9.31 9.96 -9.54
N ARG A 132 8.10 10.49 -9.65
CA ARG A 132 7.77 11.84 -9.19
C ARG A 132 7.11 11.84 -7.81
N VAL A 133 6.85 10.66 -7.29
CA VAL A 133 6.12 10.43 -6.04
C VAL A 133 6.90 9.48 -5.15
N PHE A 134 6.57 9.48 -3.87
CA PHE A 134 7.04 8.43 -2.96
C PHE A 134 6.35 7.12 -3.30
N ALA A 135 7.01 6.02 -3.02
CA ALA A 135 6.42 4.69 -3.13
C ALA A 135 6.88 3.81 -1.97
N VAL A 136 6.01 2.90 -1.55
CA VAL A 136 6.34 1.85 -0.59
C VAL A 136 6.30 0.54 -1.36
N THR A 137 7.39 -0.20 -1.34
CA THR A 137 7.48 -1.50 -2.00
C THR A 137 7.69 -2.60 -0.97
N CYS A 138 7.22 -3.80 -1.30
CA CYS A 138 7.41 -4.98 -0.47
C CYS A 138 7.55 -6.22 -1.36
N TYR A 139 8.08 -7.28 -0.78
CA TYR A 139 8.19 -8.56 -1.47
C TYR A 139 6.99 -9.44 -1.08
N GLU A 140 6.23 -9.89 -2.09
CA GLU A 140 5.12 -10.80 -1.87
C GLU A 140 5.61 -12.23 -1.69
N THR A 141 5.24 -12.86 -0.57
CA THR A 141 5.71 -14.20 -0.23
C THR A 141 5.00 -15.31 -1.00
N ASP A 142 3.75 -15.11 -1.39
CA ASP A 142 2.93 -16.14 -2.02
C ASP A 142 3.30 -16.37 -3.48
N ARG A 143 3.56 -15.29 -4.22
CA ARG A 143 3.88 -15.36 -5.65
C ARG A 143 5.35 -15.08 -5.94
N GLY A 144 6.10 -14.64 -4.95
CA GLY A 144 7.50 -14.28 -5.13
C GLY A 144 7.74 -13.05 -5.98
N GLU A 145 6.79 -12.11 -5.98
CA GLU A 145 6.84 -10.88 -6.76
C GLU A 145 7.01 -9.66 -5.86
N ASP A 146 7.62 -8.60 -6.39
CA ASP A 146 7.61 -7.30 -5.73
C ASP A 146 6.29 -6.58 -5.97
N LEU A 147 5.74 -6.00 -4.89
CA LEU A 147 4.57 -5.15 -4.93
C LEU A 147 4.99 -3.70 -4.70
N LEU A 148 4.16 -2.76 -5.13
CA LEU A 148 4.44 -1.34 -4.94
C LEU A 148 3.16 -0.57 -4.67
N HIS A 149 3.18 0.20 -3.57
CA HIS A 149 2.15 1.17 -3.21
C HIS A 149 2.68 2.55 -3.59
N TYR A 150 1.95 3.29 -4.41
CA TYR A 150 2.42 4.61 -4.82
C TYR A 150 1.62 5.72 -4.14
N GLU A 151 2.27 6.86 -3.95
CA GLU A 151 1.64 8.07 -3.44
C GLU A 151 0.60 8.56 -4.44
N MET A 152 -0.63 8.73 -3.97
CA MET A 152 -1.73 9.26 -4.77
C MET A 152 -1.57 10.78 -4.92
N THR A 153 -1.57 11.26 -6.14
CA THR A 153 -1.47 12.69 -6.45
C THR A 153 -2.74 13.22 -7.10
#